data_f11cc4fe55ca53c5ae36e1cb34918078
#
_entry.id   f11cc4fe55ca53c5ae36e1cb34918078
#
_cell.length_a   1.000
_cell.length_b   1.000
_cell.length_c   1.000
_cell.angle_alpha   90.00
_cell.angle_beta   90.00
_cell.angle_gamma   90.00
#
_symmetry.space_group_name_H-M   'P 1'
#
loop_
_entity.id
_entity.type
_entity.pdbx_description
1 polymer ?
#
loop_
_entity_poly.entity_id
_entity_poly.type
_entity_poly.pdbx_seq_one_letter_code
_entity_poly.pdbx_strand_id
1 'polypeptide(L)'
;MSACKKFNLLSTAALSVCAIALNVAPANALPGQNINTVLNWAKTRPQLSALKYNSEANGYEGRKGNLYFYANATSQNGTVTKEGITVSGDPSIKFINNNAKGMKLLQNIYNSEIANDFRNSRSVTKVGRDTFHRGQKFAYITADVQGGTNLQIISLNNLQGEIKNAKYCQTHQCDL
;
A
#
# COMPACT_ATOMS: atom_id res chain seq x y z
N MET A 1 -35.75 -2.81 -75.08
CA MET A 1 -35.90 -3.87 -74.10
C MET A 1 -34.68 -3.80 -73.15
N SER A 2 -34.83 -3.18 -72.02
CA SER A 2 -33.73 -2.96 -71.05
C SER A 2 -34.14 -3.56 -69.72
N ALA A 3 -33.37 -4.55 -69.26
CA ALA A 3 -33.62 -5.29 -68.04
C ALA A 3 -32.98 -4.54 -66.87
N CYS A 4 -33.81 -4.10 -65.97
CA CYS A 4 -33.40 -3.43 -64.72
C CYS A 4 -32.97 -4.48 -63.67
N LYS A 5 -31.69 -4.59 -63.37
CA LYS A 5 -31.18 -5.43 -62.29
C LYS A 5 -31.36 -4.69 -60.97
N LYS A 6 -32.18 -5.27 -60.10
CA LYS A 6 -32.31 -4.82 -58.68
C LYS A 6 -31.07 -5.25 -57.90
N PHE A 7 -30.35 -4.30 -57.37
CA PHE A 7 -29.30 -4.53 -56.36
C PHE A 7 -29.95 -4.54 -55.00
N ASN A 8 -29.93 -5.70 -54.33
CA ASN A 8 -30.24 -5.78 -52.89
C ASN A 8 -29.02 -5.38 -52.10
N LEU A 9 -29.09 -4.23 -51.44
CA LEU A 9 -28.15 -3.85 -50.40
C LEU A 9 -28.55 -4.54 -49.07
N LEU A 10 -27.85 -5.58 -48.71
CA LEU A 10 -27.84 -6.10 -47.33
C LEU A 10 -26.99 -5.17 -46.48
N SER A 11 -27.66 -4.36 -45.67
CA SER A 11 -27.03 -3.53 -44.66
C SER A 11 -26.72 -4.40 -43.44
N THR A 12 -25.50 -4.85 -43.31
CA THR A 12 -24.97 -5.47 -42.07
C THR A 12 -24.63 -4.38 -41.08
N ALA A 13 -25.54 -4.13 -40.14
CA ALA A 13 -25.25 -3.29 -38.97
C ALA A 13 -24.29 -4.05 -38.06
N ALA A 14 -23.00 -3.69 -38.11
CA ALA A 14 -22.01 -4.14 -37.14
C ALA A 14 -22.25 -3.44 -35.81
N LEU A 15 -22.84 -4.16 -34.86
CA LEU A 15 -22.92 -3.74 -33.47
C LEU A 15 -21.51 -3.78 -32.88
N SER A 16 -20.81 -2.64 -32.88
CA SER A 16 -19.59 -2.45 -32.09
C SER A 16 -19.95 -2.44 -30.59
N VAL A 17 -19.82 -3.58 -29.95
CA VAL A 17 -19.84 -3.66 -28.49
C VAL A 17 -18.53 -3.05 -28.00
N CYS A 18 -18.55 -1.76 -27.65
CA CYS A 18 -17.49 -1.15 -26.85
C CYS A 18 -17.51 -1.81 -25.48
N ALA A 19 -16.67 -2.83 -25.30
CA ALA A 19 -16.32 -3.31 -23.97
C ALA A 19 -15.58 -2.17 -23.25
N ILE A 20 -16.31 -1.39 -22.44
CA ILE A 20 -15.71 -0.50 -21.46
C ILE A 20 -15.03 -1.40 -20.44
N ALA A 21 -13.75 -1.68 -20.66
CA ALA A 21 -12.90 -2.23 -19.62
C ALA A 21 -12.88 -1.18 -18.50
N LEU A 22 -13.74 -1.37 -17.50
CA LEU A 22 -13.62 -0.71 -16.22
C LEU A 22 -12.26 -1.16 -15.66
N ASN A 23 -11.23 -0.37 -15.91
CA ASN A 23 -9.99 -0.43 -15.15
C ASN A 23 -10.35 -0.04 -13.71
N VAL A 24 -10.93 -0.98 -12.97
CA VAL A 24 -10.98 -0.89 -11.52
C VAL A 24 -9.52 -1.00 -11.11
N ALA A 25 -8.90 0.15 -10.87
CA ALA A 25 -7.58 0.18 -10.25
C ALA A 25 -7.66 -0.74 -9.04
N PRO A 26 -6.74 -1.71 -8.88
CA PRO A 26 -6.79 -2.62 -7.75
C PRO A 26 -6.88 -1.78 -6.49
N ALA A 27 -7.93 -2.01 -5.70
CA ALA A 27 -8.09 -1.34 -4.42
C ALA A 27 -6.83 -1.62 -3.61
N ASN A 28 -5.96 -0.62 -3.47
CA ASN A 28 -4.74 -0.72 -2.69
C ASN A 28 -5.11 -0.41 -1.24
N ALA A 29 -4.59 -1.18 -0.33
CA ALA A 29 -4.60 -0.80 1.07
C ALA A 29 -3.66 0.41 1.20
N LEU A 30 -4.19 1.60 1.47
CA LEU A 30 -3.38 2.81 1.54
C LEU A 30 -4.02 3.81 2.51
N PRO A 31 -3.22 4.65 3.17
CA PRO A 31 -3.72 5.73 4.01
C PRO A 31 -4.70 6.63 3.24
N GLY A 32 -5.80 6.98 3.89
CA GLY A 32 -6.90 7.73 3.31
C GLY A 32 -8.06 6.86 2.79
N GLN A 33 -7.90 5.54 2.70
CA GLN A 33 -8.96 4.63 2.31
C GLN A 33 -9.79 4.15 3.51
N ASN A 34 -11.02 3.71 3.25
CA ASN A 34 -11.82 3.07 4.27
C ASN A 34 -11.23 1.71 4.64
N ILE A 35 -11.23 1.36 5.92
CA ILE A 35 -10.64 0.11 6.42
C ILE A 35 -11.26 -1.13 5.79
N ASN A 36 -12.56 -1.12 5.44
CA ASN A 36 -13.19 -2.25 4.77
C ASN A 36 -12.61 -2.50 3.37
N THR A 37 -12.14 -1.47 2.68
CA THR A 37 -11.40 -1.59 1.42
C THR A 37 -10.09 -2.35 1.64
N VAL A 38 -9.37 -1.99 2.71
CA VAL A 38 -8.11 -2.65 3.11
C VAL A 38 -8.34 -4.10 3.49
N LEU A 39 -9.39 -4.40 4.27
CA LEU A 39 -9.73 -5.77 4.65
C LEU A 39 -10.07 -6.64 3.43
N ASN A 40 -10.82 -6.11 2.48
CA ASN A 40 -11.15 -6.83 1.26
C ASN A 40 -9.93 -7.03 0.36
N TRP A 41 -9.09 -6.02 0.24
CA TRP A 41 -7.82 -6.13 -0.47
C TRP A 41 -6.89 -7.18 0.18
N ALA A 42 -6.73 -7.18 1.50
CA ALA A 42 -5.88 -8.13 2.21
C ALA A 42 -6.29 -9.60 1.95
N LYS A 43 -7.59 -9.88 1.85
CA LYS A 43 -8.12 -11.22 1.51
C LYS A 43 -7.63 -11.72 0.14
N THR A 44 -7.30 -10.82 -0.78
CA THR A 44 -6.82 -11.17 -2.13
C THR A 44 -5.29 -11.36 -2.19
N ARG A 45 -4.58 -11.15 -1.06
CA ARG A 45 -3.12 -11.22 -1.00
C ARG A 45 -2.66 -12.51 -0.33
N PRO A 46 -2.11 -13.47 -1.10
CA PRO A 46 -1.69 -14.75 -0.54
C PRO A 46 -0.56 -14.63 0.48
N GLN A 47 0.16 -13.50 0.49
CA GLN A 47 1.23 -13.21 1.45
C GLN A 47 0.69 -12.77 2.82
N LEU A 48 -0.56 -12.29 2.89
CA LEU A 48 -1.16 -11.82 4.12
C LEU A 48 -2.05 -12.89 4.74
N SER A 49 -2.16 -12.88 6.07
CA SER A 49 -3.18 -13.65 6.79
C SER A 49 -4.49 -12.86 6.84
N ALA A 50 -5.55 -13.52 7.33
CA ALA A 50 -6.75 -12.79 7.73
C ALA A 50 -6.39 -11.77 8.82
N LEU A 51 -6.80 -10.52 8.61
CA LEU A 51 -6.56 -9.44 9.56
C LEU A 51 -7.61 -9.50 10.68
N LYS A 52 -7.14 -9.29 11.92
CA LYS A 52 -7.97 -9.22 13.12
C LYS A 52 -7.91 -7.82 13.71
N TYR A 53 -9.04 -7.35 14.23
CA TYR A 53 -9.08 -6.08 14.90
C TYR A 53 -8.34 -6.15 16.25
N ASN A 54 -7.49 -5.16 16.48
CA ASN A 54 -6.80 -4.91 17.74
C ASN A 54 -7.31 -3.56 18.29
N SER A 55 -8.03 -3.60 19.39
CA SER A 55 -8.61 -2.39 20.00
C SER A 55 -7.56 -1.47 20.61
N GLU A 56 -6.47 -2.02 21.12
CA GLU A 56 -5.39 -1.22 21.71
C GLU A 56 -4.65 -0.39 20.65
N ALA A 57 -4.39 -1.00 19.49
CA ALA A 57 -3.76 -0.33 18.35
C ALA A 57 -4.75 0.49 17.49
N ASN A 58 -6.05 0.40 17.77
CA ASN A 58 -7.13 0.94 16.95
C ASN A 58 -6.94 0.61 15.45
N GLY A 59 -6.71 -0.66 15.17
CA GLY A 59 -6.33 -1.10 13.84
C GLY A 59 -6.55 -2.59 13.61
N TYR A 60 -6.20 -3.02 12.43
CA TYR A 60 -6.26 -4.41 12.01
C TYR A 60 -4.87 -4.94 11.75
N GLU A 61 -4.61 -6.15 12.18
CA GLU A 61 -3.30 -6.76 12.06
C GLU A 61 -3.37 -8.24 11.74
N GLY A 62 -2.29 -8.78 11.16
CA GLY A 62 -2.16 -10.20 10.87
C GLY A 62 -0.72 -10.59 10.60
N ARG A 63 -0.39 -11.83 10.98
CA ARG A 63 0.93 -12.41 10.76
C ARG A 63 0.83 -13.66 9.91
N LYS A 64 1.70 -13.79 8.91
CA LYS A 64 1.87 -14.99 8.12
C LYS A 64 3.36 -15.29 7.91
N GLY A 65 3.84 -16.37 8.51
CA GLY A 65 5.27 -16.68 8.52
C GLY A 65 6.08 -15.56 9.16
N ASN A 66 7.04 -15.03 8.42
CA ASN A 66 7.91 -13.92 8.84
C ASN A 66 7.36 -12.53 8.53
N LEU A 67 6.18 -12.43 7.92
CA LEU A 67 5.53 -11.19 7.56
C LEU A 67 4.44 -10.83 8.58
N TYR A 68 4.52 -9.63 9.13
CA TYR A 68 3.48 -8.98 9.92
C TYR A 68 2.98 -7.75 9.18
N PHE A 69 1.66 -7.64 9.02
CA PHE A 69 0.99 -6.50 8.40
C PHE A 69 0.02 -5.88 9.39
N TYR A 70 -0.08 -4.56 9.37
CA TYR A 70 -1.07 -3.83 10.16
C TYR A 70 -1.60 -2.62 9.39
N ALA A 71 -2.82 -2.20 9.74
CA ALA A 71 -3.46 -1.00 9.23
C ALA A 71 -4.21 -0.31 10.38
N ASN A 72 -3.72 0.84 10.82
CA ASN A 72 -4.37 1.66 11.82
C ASN A 72 -5.41 2.56 11.17
N ALA A 73 -6.55 2.73 11.81
CA ALA A 73 -7.64 3.54 11.30
C ALA A 73 -8.15 4.52 12.38
N THR A 74 -8.91 5.53 11.96
CA THR A 74 -9.51 6.51 12.88
C THR A 74 -10.53 5.89 13.83
N SER A 75 -11.12 4.76 13.44
CA SER A 75 -12.04 3.93 14.22
C SER A 75 -12.15 2.54 13.58
N GLN A 76 -12.85 1.60 14.20
CA GLN A 76 -13.04 0.24 13.70
C GLN A 76 -13.58 0.16 12.25
N ASN A 77 -14.38 1.15 11.82
CA ASN A 77 -14.89 1.25 10.45
C ASN A 77 -14.43 2.53 9.75
N GLY A 78 -13.37 3.14 10.25
CA GLY A 78 -12.91 4.45 9.84
C GLY A 78 -11.96 4.44 8.64
N THR A 79 -11.28 5.57 8.50
CA THR A 79 -10.28 5.79 7.47
C THR A 79 -8.90 5.35 7.96
N VAL A 80 -8.17 4.64 7.12
CA VAL A 80 -6.79 4.21 7.39
C VAL A 80 -5.88 5.43 7.50
N THR A 81 -5.14 5.52 8.59
CA THR A 81 -4.19 6.61 8.85
C THR A 81 -2.76 6.19 8.58
N LYS A 82 -2.45 4.91 8.83
CA LYS A 82 -1.12 4.33 8.72
C LYS A 82 -1.23 2.86 8.39
N GLU A 83 -0.36 2.37 7.53
CA GLU A 83 -0.16 0.95 7.29
C GLU A 83 1.29 0.59 7.49
N GLY A 84 1.55 -0.68 7.80
CA GLY A 84 2.92 -1.12 7.94
C GLY A 84 3.12 -2.59 7.67
N ILE A 85 4.35 -2.89 7.28
CA ILE A 85 4.87 -4.23 7.05
C ILE A 85 6.12 -4.40 7.89
N THR A 86 6.16 -5.47 8.67
CA THR A 86 7.40 -5.91 9.33
C THR A 86 7.78 -7.27 8.78
N VAL A 87 9.05 -7.43 8.40
CA VAL A 87 9.64 -8.70 8.00
C VAL A 87 10.68 -9.08 9.04
N SER A 88 10.58 -10.29 9.59
CA SER A 88 11.49 -10.84 10.60
C SER A 88 12.23 -12.07 10.05
N GLY A 89 13.44 -12.36 10.57
CA GLY A 89 14.14 -13.60 10.28
C GLY A 89 14.80 -13.71 8.90
N ASP A 90 14.72 -12.69 8.06
CA ASP A 90 15.50 -12.60 6.80
C ASP A 90 16.23 -11.25 6.71
N PRO A 91 17.50 -11.18 7.14
CA PRO A 91 18.28 -9.95 7.14
C PRO A 91 18.60 -9.41 5.73
N SER A 92 18.39 -10.24 4.70
CA SER A 92 18.62 -9.83 3.30
C SER A 92 17.49 -8.94 2.75
N ILE A 93 16.33 -8.95 3.39
CA ILE A 93 15.21 -8.07 3.07
C ILE A 93 15.39 -6.77 3.88
N LYS A 94 15.53 -5.66 3.20
CA LYS A 94 15.61 -4.32 3.78
C LYS A 94 14.71 -3.37 3.02
N PHE A 95 14.00 -2.52 3.73
CA PHE A 95 13.22 -1.43 3.10
C PHE A 95 14.12 -0.20 2.93
N ILE A 96 15.02 -0.31 1.97
CA ILE A 96 15.87 0.77 1.47
C ILE A 96 15.80 0.81 -0.06
N ASN A 97 15.96 1.98 -0.65
CA ASN A 97 15.64 2.27 -2.06
C ASN A 97 16.34 1.36 -3.07
N ASN A 98 17.51 0.81 -2.74
CA ASN A 98 18.33 -0.04 -3.61
C ASN A 98 18.29 -1.54 -3.23
N ASN A 99 17.50 -1.95 -2.24
CA ASN A 99 17.38 -3.36 -1.89
C ASN A 99 16.35 -4.07 -2.80
N ALA A 100 16.83 -4.88 -3.73
CA ALA A 100 15.98 -5.56 -4.71
C ALA A 100 14.93 -6.48 -4.07
N LYS A 101 15.27 -7.19 -2.97
CA LYS A 101 14.33 -8.09 -2.28
C LYS A 101 13.22 -7.31 -1.58
N GLY A 102 13.56 -6.22 -0.88
CA GLY A 102 12.58 -5.34 -0.24
C GLY A 102 11.65 -4.70 -1.27
N MET A 103 12.20 -4.22 -2.38
CA MET A 103 11.39 -3.65 -3.47
C MET A 103 10.46 -4.68 -4.11
N LYS A 104 10.94 -5.90 -4.35
CA LYS A 104 10.11 -6.99 -4.89
C LYS A 104 9.00 -7.39 -3.93
N LEU A 105 9.29 -7.45 -2.62
CA LEU A 105 8.28 -7.74 -1.61
C LEU A 105 7.19 -6.65 -1.59
N LEU A 106 7.59 -5.38 -1.61
CA LEU A 106 6.68 -4.23 -1.63
C LEU A 106 5.78 -4.26 -2.89
N GLN A 107 6.37 -4.58 -4.05
CA GLN A 107 5.63 -4.75 -5.30
C GLN A 107 4.62 -5.91 -5.23
N ASN A 108 4.99 -7.02 -4.63
CA ASN A 108 4.12 -8.20 -4.51
C ASN A 108 2.96 -7.99 -3.54
N ILE A 109 3.18 -7.26 -2.45
CA ILE A 109 2.12 -6.98 -1.47
C ILE A 109 1.20 -5.88 -2.00
N TYR A 110 1.74 -4.74 -2.39
CA TYR A 110 0.95 -3.61 -2.89
C TYR A 110 0.83 -3.62 -4.42
N ASN A 111 1.78 -3.01 -5.11
CA ASN A 111 1.92 -2.96 -6.56
C ASN A 111 3.23 -2.28 -6.97
N SER A 112 3.48 -2.19 -8.28
CA SER A 112 4.66 -1.50 -8.83
C SER A 112 4.64 0.02 -8.58
N GLU A 113 3.47 0.64 -8.47
CA GLU A 113 3.34 2.07 -8.22
C GLU A 113 3.89 2.46 -6.85
N ILE A 114 3.47 1.75 -5.78
CA ILE A 114 3.95 1.98 -4.42
C ILE A 114 5.44 1.67 -4.30
N ALA A 115 5.89 0.56 -4.90
CA ALA A 115 7.31 0.22 -4.91
C ALA A 115 8.17 1.28 -5.62
N ASN A 116 7.68 1.85 -6.72
CA ASN A 116 8.37 2.92 -7.44
C ASN A 116 8.31 4.26 -6.70
N ASP A 117 7.18 4.61 -6.08
CA ASP A 117 7.07 5.83 -5.26
C ASP A 117 8.05 5.77 -4.08
N PHE A 118 8.15 4.63 -3.40
CA PHE A 118 9.14 4.43 -2.34
C PHE A 118 10.58 4.46 -2.87
N ARG A 119 10.88 3.77 -3.98
CA ARG A 119 12.22 3.75 -4.60
C ARG A 119 12.71 5.15 -4.93
N ASN A 120 11.82 6.00 -5.42
CA ASN A 120 12.11 7.38 -5.83
C ASN A 120 11.95 8.39 -4.69
N SER A 121 11.55 7.94 -3.50
CA SER A 121 11.42 8.80 -2.35
C SER A 121 12.78 9.32 -1.88
N ARG A 122 12.79 10.53 -1.33
CA ARG A 122 13.97 11.12 -0.72
C ARG A 122 13.91 11.00 0.80
N SER A 123 15.02 10.69 1.43
CA SER A 123 15.17 10.78 2.89
C SER A 123 15.04 12.25 3.31
N VAL A 124 14.18 12.49 4.30
CA VAL A 124 13.94 13.83 4.87
C VAL A 124 14.73 14.01 6.15
N THR A 125 14.68 13.01 7.04
CA THR A 125 15.39 13.02 8.31
C THR A 125 15.47 11.61 8.90
N LYS A 126 16.38 11.43 9.86
CA LYS A 126 16.46 10.24 10.71
C LYS A 126 16.26 10.64 12.16
N VAL A 127 15.42 9.90 12.89
CA VAL A 127 15.12 10.11 14.29
C VAL A 127 15.22 8.77 15.01
N GLY A 128 16.23 8.57 15.85
CA GLY A 128 16.51 7.28 16.44
C GLY A 128 16.80 6.22 15.38
N ARG A 129 16.02 5.14 15.39
CA ARG A 129 16.09 4.06 14.40
C ARG A 129 15.25 4.33 13.14
N ASP A 130 14.34 5.30 13.19
CA ASP A 130 13.39 5.59 12.11
C ASP A 130 13.99 6.54 11.08
N THR A 131 13.91 6.17 9.80
CA THR A 131 14.24 7.04 8.67
C THR A 131 12.96 7.45 7.97
N PHE A 132 12.73 8.75 7.87
CA PHE A 132 11.55 9.34 7.24
C PHE A 132 11.85 9.70 5.79
N HIS A 133 10.98 9.26 4.89
CA HIS A 133 11.10 9.49 3.46
C HIS A 133 9.86 10.20 2.92
N ARG A 134 10.05 11.05 1.91
CA ARG A 134 8.98 11.70 1.19
C ARG A 134 8.96 11.22 -0.26
N GLY A 135 7.92 10.48 -0.64
CA GLY A 135 7.60 10.13 -2.02
C GLY A 135 6.77 11.23 -2.71
N GLN A 136 6.25 10.92 -3.88
CA GLN A 136 5.33 11.79 -4.61
C GLN A 136 3.88 11.66 -4.08
N LYS A 137 3.47 10.44 -3.74
CA LYS A 137 2.11 10.12 -3.30
C LYS A 137 1.98 9.90 -1.81
N PHE A 138 2.99 9.28 -1.20
CA PHE A 138 3.01 8.91 0.20
C PHE A 138 4.30 9.32 0.88
N ALA A 139 4.26 9.32 2.20
CA ALA A 139 5.47 9.33 2.99
C ALA A 139 5.70 7.93 3.59
N TYR A 140 6.96 7.63 3.86
CA TYR A 140 7.38 6.32 4.31
C TYR A 140 8.26 6.47 5.55
N ILE A 141 8.13 5.54 6.48
CA ILE A 141 9.00 5.44 7.64
C ILE A 141 9.62 4.07 7.61
N THR A 142 10.93 3.99 7.58
CA THR A 142 11.65 2.72 7.61
C THR A 142 12.47 2.60 8.87
N ALA A 143 12.51 1.40 9.44
CA ALA A 143 13.31 1.12 10.61
C ALA A 143 13.93 -0.28 10.53
N ASP A 144 15.17 -0.42 11.01
CA ASP A 144 15.69 -1.72 11.39
C ASP A 144 15.13 -2.08 12.77
N VAL A 145 14.48 -3.23 12.83
CA VAL A 145 13.93 -3.81 14.07
C VAL A 145 14.72 -5.07 14.43
N GLN A 146 14.57 -5.55 15.65
CA GLN A 146 15.28 -6.75 16.09
C GLN A 146 14.97 -7.93 15.15
N GLY A 147 16.01 -8.42 14.46
CA GLY A 147 15.93 -9.53 13.52
C GLY A 147 15.20 -9.23 12.21
N GLY A 148 14.97 -7.97 11.84
CA GLY A 148 14.23 -7.65 10.64
C GLY A 148 14.21 -6.19 10.22
N THR A 149 13.19 -5.84 9.47
CA THR A 149 12.99 -4.49 8.94
C THR A 149 11.49 -4.14 8.95
N ASN A 150 11.18 -2.89 9.14
CA ASN A 150 9.82 -2.34 9.11
C ASN A 150 9.71 -1.25 8.05
N LEU A 151 8.58 -1.19 7.39
CA LEU A 151 8.16 -0.07 6.54
C LEU A 151 6.75 0.32 6.94
N GLN A 152 6.54 1.62 7.14
CA GLN A 152 5.21 2.22 7.31
C GLN A 152 4.91 3.14 6.13
N ILE A 153 3.66 3.16 5.71
CA ILE A 153 3.12 4.08 4.70
C ILE A 153 2.14 5.00 5.41
N ILE A 154 2.33 6.29 5.23
CA ILE A 154 1.49 7.34 5.80
C ILE A 154 1.14 8.38 4.73
N SER A 155 0.10 9.18 4.97
CA SER A 155 -0.19 10.30 4.07
C SER A 155 0.93 11.35 4.15
N LEU A 156 1.16 12.07 3.03
CA LEU A 156 2.15 13.17 2.99
C LEU A 156 1.86 14.24 4.04
N ASN A 157 0.58 14.48 4.35
CA ASN A 157 0.16 15.50 5.32
C ASN A 157 0.55 15.11 6.75
N ASN A 158 0.66 13.82 7.05
CA ASN A 158 1.01 13.34 8.39
C ASN A 158 2.52 13.29 8.65
N LEU A 159 3.36 13.44 7.61
CA LEU A 159 4.82 13.28 7.73
C LEU A 159 5.44 14.17 8.82
N GLN A 160 5.08 15.44 8.85
CA GLN A 160 5.66 16.37 9.85
C GLN A 160 5.20 16.05 11.26
N GLY A 161 3.94 15.62 11.43
CA GLY A 161 3.41 15.16 12.72
C GLY A 161 4.16 13.94 13.24
N GLU A 162 4.38 12.94 12.39
CA GLU A 162 5.13 11.72 12.76
C GLU A 162 6.59 12.03 13.11
N ILE A 163 7.26 12.91 12.35
CA ILE A 163 8.63 13.36 12.70
C ILE A 163 8.65 14.06 14.07
N LYS A 164 7.66 14.93 14.34
CA LYS A 164 7.56 15.64 15.63
C LYS A 164 7.33 14.64 16.77
N ASN A 165 6.42 13.69 16.59
CA ASN A 165 6.16 12.65 17.57
C ASN A 165 7.39 11.77 17.85
N ALA A 166 8.09 11.34 16.80
CA ALA A 166 9.32 10.55 16.96
C ALA A 166 10.40 11.32 17.75
N LYS A 167 10.60 12.62 17.47
CA LYS A 167 11.52 13.48 18.23
C LYS A 167 11.11 13.63 19.69
N TYR A 168 9.80 13.79 19.94
CA TYR A 168 9.27 13.88 21.30
C TYR A 168 9.54 12.59 22.08
N CYS A 169 9.29 11.42 21.48
CA CYS A 169 9.52 10.12 22.10
C CYS A 169 11.00 9.80 22.35
N GLN A 170 11.94 10.47 21.66
CA GLN A 170 13.37 10.33 22.00
C GLN A 170 13.75 10.95 23.33
N THR A 171 13.05 11.98 23.76
CA THR A 171 13.34 12.74 24.99
C THR A 171 12.34 12.46 26.11
N HIS A 172 11.24 11.79 25.80
CA HIS A 172 10.18 11.43 26.74
C HIS A 172 9.89 9.93 26.61
N GLN A 173 9.55 9.30 27.72
CA GLN A 173 9.14 7.91 27.70
C GLN A 173 7.77 7.82 27.03
N CYS A 174 7.74 7.31 25.77
CA CYS A 174 6.50 6.97 25.10
C CYS A 174 6.30 5.45 25.19
N ASP A 175 5.12 5.02 25.58
CA ASP A 175 4.71 3.63 25.44
C ASP A 175 4.55 3.33 23.94
N LEU A 176 5.41 2.42 23.45
CA LEU A 176 5.45 1.99 22.04
C LEU A 176 4.72 0.67 21.88
#